data_7e25df573a3e2c49e3ab9dd3cc1222a4
#
_entry.id   7e25df573a3e2c49e3ab9dd3cc1222a4
#
_cell.length_a   1.000
_cell.length_b   1.000
_cell.length_c   1.000
_cell.angle_alpha   90.00
_cell.angle_beta   90.00
_cell.angle_gamma   90.00
#
_symmetry.space_group_name_H-M   'P 1'
#
loop_
_entity.id
_entity.type
_entity.pdbx_description
1 polymer ?
#
loop_
_entity_poly.entity_id
_entity_poly.type
_entity_poly.pdbx_seq_one_letter_code
_entity_poly.pdbx_strand_id
1 'polypeptide(L)'
;MKIRLADYIANFLADHGVTDCFTVVGGGAMHLNDAFGHNERIHCTYNHHEQASAIAAESYARLNNKIAALCVTTGPGGTNAITGVVGGWLDSIPMFVVSGQVKYTTTARYAEQFTEGLPLRAVGDQEFDITKSVSCMCKYSAMLEDMSDIRYMLEKAWHLATTGRPGPVWLDIPVNYQGSYIETDGLRGYDPTEDDKELPPKVSDETVKTILEKIKKAKRPVIYAGGGIRLSGGADAFKKVSELLGVPVVTYWNSIDIIETDNPLYCGRGGNMGDRAGNFAVQNSDLLITIGTRISIRQVGYDYGTWARAAEVIMVDIDKAEMKKPTIHVDMPVWADAKDFLEAVIRNVSDENAPVFGGNDWRRQCVEWKEKYPVVLSRHREENGSTANVYAFIKYLSDQLPENSLTAVSNGACCVAGHQCWTIKHGSRFIINSAIASMGYGLPAAVGLCVSGKKQDTICLEGDGSIMMNLQELQTIVTNNLPIKIFLINNSGYHSIRITQNNLFKDHTKVGIGPESGDLSFPNFKKIAEAFGYPYFSAKSNKEMQDAVKEALAVDGYAFCEIFTDTKQVWEPKSSTKRLPDGTLVSPPLEDLAPFLDRDELRKNMYIPLIEE
;
A
#
# COMPACT_ATOMS: atom_id res chain seq x y z
N MET A 1 40.32 -9.61 -4.60
CA MET A 1 39.84 -10.99 -4.33
C MET A 1 39.04 -11.47 -5.53
N LYS A 2 39.28 -12.73 -5.98
CA LYS A 2 38.56 -13.29 -7.16
C LYS A 2 37.27 -13.97 -6.72
N ILE A 3 36.11 -13.57 -7.26
CA ILE A 3 34.78 -14.07 -6.91
C ILE A 3 33.90 -14.15 -8.16
N ARG A 4 32.94 -15.12 -8.20
CA ARG A 4 31.92 -15.18 -9.26
C ARG A 4 30.99 -13.96 -9.12
N LEU A 5 30.67 -13.30 -10.24
CA LEU A 5 29.87 -12.06 -10.22
C LEU A 5 28.50 -12.24 -9.57
N ALA A 6 27.82 -13.37 -9.81
CA ALA A 6 26.55 -13.66 -9.15
C ALA A 6 26.68 -13.76 -7.62
N ASP A 7 27.76 -14.38 -7.10
CA ASP A 7 28.03 -14.45 -5.66
C ASP A 7 28.38 -13.06 -5.09
N TYR A 8 29.07 -12.22 -5.86
CA TYR A 8 29.35 -10.84 -5.47
C TYR A 8 28.05 -10.04 -5.28
N ILE A 9 27.07 -10.18 -6.20
CA ILE A 9 25.76 -9.55 -6.08
C ILE A 9 25.03 -10.02 -4.83
N ALA A 10 24.91 -11.34 -4.61
CA ALA A 10 24.25 -11.89 -3.44
C ALA A 10 24.91 -11.45 -2.13
N ASN A 11 26.24 -11.45 -2.07
CA ASN A 11 27.00 -11.00 -0.91
C ASN A 11 26.81 -9.50 -0.66
N PHE A 12 26.83 -8.66 -1.71
CA PHE A 12 26.57 -7.23 -1.59
C PHE A 12 25.21 -6.96 -0.91
N LEU A 13 24.16 -7.63 -1.37
CA LEU A 13 22.81 -7.47 -0.78
C LEU A 13 22.77 -7.96 0.67
N ALA A 14 23.39 -9.10 0.97
CA ALA A 14 23.49 -9.61 2.33
C ALA A 14 24.27 -8.68 3.26
N ASP A 15 25.36 -8.07 2.78
CA ASP A 15 26.16 -7.07 3.52
C ASP A 15 25.34 -5.80 3.85
N HIS A 16 24.33 -5.49 3.02
CA HIS A 16 23.38 -4.40 3.25
C HIS A 16 22.14 -4.81 4.05
N GLY A 17 22.13 -6.02 4.62
CA GLY A 17 21.08 -6.49 5.53
C GLY A 17 19.88 -7.14 4.84
N VAL A 18 19.99 -7.49 3.55
CA VAL A 18 18.98 -8.32 2.86
C VAL A 18 19.11 -9.75 3.39
N THR A 19 18.03 -10.25 3.98
CA THR A 19 17.95 -11.62 4.54
C THR A 19 17.04 -12.55 3.78
N ASP A 20 16.25 -12.03 2.84
CA ASP A 20 15.24 -12.78 2.12
C ASP A 20 15.24 -12.43 0.63
N CYS A 21 14.94 -13.43 -0.21
CA CYS A 21 14.78 -13.30 -1.65
C CYS A 21 13.51 -14.02 -2.10
N PHE A 22 12.66 -13.32 -2.86
CA PHE A 22 11.50 -13.91 -3.53
C PHE A 22 11.85 -14.15 -5.00
N THR A 23 11.55 -15.35 -5.52
CA THR A 23 12.06 -15.74 -6.84
C THR A 23 11.21 -16.81 -7.52
N VAL A 24 11.25 -16.81 -8.84
CA VAL A 24 10.96 -17.97 -9.69
C VAL A 24 12.22 -18.27 -10.49
N VAL A 25 12.69 -19.51 -10.45
CA VAL A 25 13.92 -19.91 -11.13
C VAL A 25 13.77 -19.92 -12.65
N GLY A 26 14.85 -19.63 -13.37
CA GLY A 26 14.85 -19.69 -14.83
C GLY A 26 16.25 -19.63 -15.45
N GLY A 27 16.36 -20.11 -16.71
CA GLY A 27 17.65 -20.29 -17.39
C GLY A 27 18.47 -19.01 -17.52
N GLY A 28 17.85 -17.87 -17.78
CA GLY A 28 18.54 -16.57 -17.88
C GLY A 28 19.07 -16.03 -16.56
N ALA A 29 18.59 -16.56 -15.42
CA ALA A 29 19.04 -16.20 -14.07
C ALA A 29 19.75 -17.36 -13.34
N MET A 30 20.20 -18.39 -14.04
CA MET A 30 20.65 -19.62 -13.40
C MET A 30 21.77 -19.41 -12.37
N HIS A 31 22.74 -18.56 -12.65
CA HIS A 31 23.84 -18.30 -11.71
C HIS A 31 23.42 -17.37 -10.57
N LEU A 32 22.44 -16.46 -10.80
CA LEU A 32 21.84 -15.65 -9.75
C LEU A 32 21.01 -16.52 -8.81
N ASN A 33 20.16 -17.39 -9.35
CA ASN A 33 19.37 -18.31 -8.53
C ASN A 33 20.25 -19.23 -7.68
N ASP A 34 21.37 -19.74 -8.26
CA ASP A 34 22.36 -20.53 -7.53
C ASP A 34 23.04 -19.71 -6.42
N ALA A 35 23.46 -18.47 -6.72
CA ALA A 35 24.12 -17.59 -5.77
C ALA A 35 23.21 -17.19 -4.60
N PHE A 36 21.95 -16.82 -4.86
CA PHE A 36 20.99 -16.52 -3.81
C PHE A 36 20.61 -17.77 -3.00
N GLY A 37 20.36 -18.90 -3.68
CA GLY A 37 19.93 -20.15 -3.04
C GLY A 37 20.99 -20.80 -2.14
N HIS A 38 22.26 -20.54 -2.38
CA HIS A 38 23.38 -21.06 -1.58
C HIS A 38 24.03 -20.01 -0.66
N ASN A 39 23.51 -18.78 -0.63
CA ASN A 39 24.00 -17.77 0.31
C ASN A 39 23.42 -18.06 1.71
N GLU A 40 24.27 -18.42 2.67
CA GLU A 40 23.85 -18.78 4.03
C GLU A 40 23.13 -17.64 4.80
N ARG A 41 23.23 -16.39 4.32
CA ARG A 41 22.62 -15.19 4.92
C ARG A 41 21.29 -14.80 4.28
N ILE A 42 20.93 -15.42 3.14
CA ILE A 42 19.70 -15.08 2.40
C ILE A 42 18.83 -16.34 2.29
N HIS A 43 17.61 -16.25 2.80
CA HIS A 43 16.59 -17.29 2.64
C HIS A 43 15.77 -17.02 1.36
N CYS A 44 15.65 -18.00 0.49
CA CYS A 44 14.86 -17.91 -0.74
C CYS A 44 13.45 -18.49 -0.54
N THR A 45 12.44 -17.69 -0.81
CA THR A 45 11.05 -18.14 -0.98
C THR A 45 10.75 -18.28 -2.47
N TYR A 46 10.49 -19.51 -2.90
CA TYR A 46 10.17 -19.83 -4.30
C TYR A 46 8.66 -19.73 -4.52
N ASN A 47 8.25 -18.73 -5.27
CA ASN A 47 6.87 -18.52 -5.68
C ASN A 47 6.54 -19.30 -6.97
N HIS A 48 5.27 -19.32 -7.36
CA HIS A 48 4.80 -19.96 -8.58
C HIS A 48 4.53 -18.97 -9.71
N HIS A 49 4.68 -17.67 -9.46
CA HIS A 49 4.55 -16.61 -10.45
C HIS A 49 5.38 -15.38 -10.03
N GLU A 50 6.04 -14.72 -10.98
CA GLU A 50 6.92 -13.58 -10.70
C GLU A 50 6.15 -12.34 -10.23
N GLN A 51 4.90 -12.18 -10.63
CA GLN A 51 4.02 -11.15 -10.06
C GLN A 51 3.88 -11.34 -8.55
N ALA A 52 3.70 -12.58 -8.11
CA ALA A 52 3.60 -12.91 -6.70
C ALA A 52 4.93 -12.68 -5.98
N SER A 53 6.06 -13.04 -6.58
CA SER A 53 7.40 -12.74 -6.03
C SER A 53 7.59 -11.23 -5.83
N ALA A 54 7.19 -10.42 -6.82
CA ALA A 54 7.32 -8.97 -6.76
C ALA A 54 6.40 -8.35 -5.69
N ILE A 55 5.14 -8.81 -5.59
CA ILE A 55 4.20 -8.38 -4.55
C ILE A 55 4.68 -8.79 -3.16
N ALA A 56 5.24 -10.01 -3.01
CA ALA A 56 5.79 -10.48 -1.73
C ALA A 56 6.99 -9.63 -1.30
N ALA A 57 7.92 -9.32 -2.21
CA ALA A 57 9.04 -8.43 -1.92
C ALA A 57 8.59 -7.00 -1.54
N GLU A 58 7.58 -6.49 -2.22
CA GLU A 58 6.97 -5.19 -1.94
C GLU A 58 6.33 -5.17 -0.54
N SER A 59 5.49 -6.13 -0.21
CA SER A 59 4.82 -6.19 1.10
C SER A 59 5.79 -6.48 2.25
N TYR A 60 6.85 -7.24 1.99
CA TYR A 60 7.96 -7.44 2.93
C TYR A 60 8.55 -6.11 3.40
N ALA A 61 8.81 -5.20 2.45
CA ALA A 61 9.37 -3.88 2.76
C ALA A 61 8.39 -2.96 3.50
N ARG A 62 7.08 -3.11 3.30
CA ARG A 62 6.06 -2.29 4.00
C ARG A 62 6.04 -2.50 5.51
N LEU A 63 6.50 -3.65 6.01
CA LEU A 63 6.47 -3.91 7.45
C LEU A 63 7.47 -3.05 8.21
N ASN A 64 8.70 -3.00 7.73
CA ASN A 64 9.82 -2.42 8.49
C ASN A 64 10.84 -1.65 7.65
N ASN A 65 10.48 -1.28 6.42
CA ASN A 65 11.32 -0.59 5.43
C ASN A 65 12.58 -1.38 5.02
N LYS A 66 12.66 -2.68 5.32
CA LYS A 66 13.76 -3.52 4.88
C LYS A 66 13.49 -4.07 3.49
N ILE A 67 14.51 -4.10 2.68
CA ILE A 67 14.43 -4.65 1.33
C ILE A 67 14.60 -6.17 1.38
N ALA A 68 13.69 -6.92 0.72
CA ALA A 68 13.97 -8.27 0.24
C ALA A 68 14.44 -8.20 -1.21
N ALA A 69 15.30 -9.11 -1.62
CA ALA A 69 15.68 -9.24 -3.03
C ALA A 69 14.52 -9.82 -3.84
N LEU A 70 14.34 -9.32 -5.06
CA LEU A 70 13.50 -9.95 -6.07
C LEU A 70 14.41 -10.44 -7.20
N CYS A 71 14.50 -11.75 -7.40
CA CYS A 71 15.28 -12.34 -8.48
C CYS A 71 14.36 -12.99 -9.51
N VAL A 72 14.45 -12.56 -10.77
CA VAL A 72 13.62 -13.07 -11.88
C VAL A 72 14.46 -13.39 -13.10
N THR A 73 13.95 -14.27 -13.95
CA THR A 73 14.66 -14.64 -15.19
C THR A 73 14.39 -13.65 -16.34
N THR A 74 15.04 -13.86 -17.47
CA THR A 74 14.89 -13.06 -18.69
C THR A 74 13.48 -13.15 -19.30
N GLY A 75 13.09 -12.19 -20.10
CA GLY A 75 11.84 -12.17 -20.85
C GLY A 75 10.61 -12.20 -19.93
N PRO A 76 9.82 -13.28 -19.93
CA PRO A 76 8.58 -13.34 -19.15
C PRO A 76 8.80 -13.17 -17.64
N GLY A 77 9.95 -13.58 -17.09
CA GLY A 77 10.27 -13.38 -15.69
C GLY A 77 10.25 -11.91 -15.30
N GLY A 78 10.92 -11.06 -16.08
CA GLY A 78 10.88 -9.61 -15.89
C GLY A 78 9.49 -9.02 -16.13
N THR A 79 8.86 -9.33 -17.25
CA THR A 79 7.56 -8.74 -17.62
C THR A 79 6.43 -9.12 -16.66
N ASN A 80 6.42 -10.33 -16.14
CA ASN A 80 5.45 -10.79 -15.14
C ASN A 80 5.58 -10.03 -13.81
N ALA A 81 6.78 -9.61 -13.42
CA ALA A 81 7.04 -8.91 -12.16
C ALA A 81 6.54 -7.45 -12.16
N ILE A 82 6.28 -6.85 -13.31
CA ILE A 82 5.99 -5.41 -13.48
C ILE A 82 4.87 -4.94 -12.56
N THR A 83 3.76 -5.66 -12.45
CA THR A 83 2.63 -5.23 -11.61
C THR A 83 3.02 -4.99 -10.16
N GLY A 84 3.82 -5.88 -9.56
CA GLY A 84 4.29 -5.72 -8.18
C GLY A 84 5.26 -4.54 -8.04
N VAL A 85 6.14 -4.34 -9.03
CA VAL A 85 7.10 -3.24 -9.05
C VAL A 85 6.40 -1.88 -9.21
N VAL A 86 5.37 -1.78 -10.07
CA VAL A 86 4.52 -0.57 -10.16
C VAL A 86 3.84 -0.27 -8.84
N GLY A 87 3.39 -1.30 -8.11
CA GLY A 87 2.84 -1.13 -6.76
C GLY A 87 3.83 -0.46 -5.82
N GLY A 88 5.06 -0.95 -5.80
CA GLY A 88 6.15 -0.36 -5.03
C GLY A 88 6.47 1.08 -5.46
N TRP A 89 6.53 1.35 -6.76
CA TRP A 89 6.78 2.69 -7.29
C TRP A 89 5.73 3.71 -6.84
N LEU A 90 4.45 3.38 -7.04
CA LEU A 90 3.35 4.29 -6.73
C LEU A 90 3.17 4.56 -5.23
N ASP A 91 3.47 3.59 -4.38
CA ASP A 91 3.40 3.73 -2.93
C ASP A 91 4.77 4.04 -2.26
N SER A 92 5.80 4.28 -3.08
CA SER A 92 7.15 4.67 -2.61
C SER A 92 7.83 3.59 -1.74
N ILE A 93 7.64 2.32 -2.09
CA ILE A 93 8.21 1.18 -1.36
C ILE A 93 9.58 0.84 -1.95
N PRO A 94 10.64 0.74 -1.15
CA PRO A 94 11.96 0.35 -1.64
C PRO A 94 11.96 -1.12 -2.08
N MET A 95 12.40 -1.38 -3.30
CA MET A 95 12.54 -2.73 -3.85
C MET A 95 13.86 -2.84 -4.60
N PHE A 96 14.52 -3.99 -4.51
CA PHE A 96 15.75 -4.29 -5.25
C PHE A 96 15.53 -5.49 -6.16
N VAL A 97 15.41 -5.22 -7.46
CA VAL A 97 15.16 -6.23 -8.48
C VAL A 97 16.45 -6.58 -9.20
N VAL A 98 16.75 -7.87 -9.30
CA VAL A 98 17.84 -8.40 -10.11
C VAL A 98 17.24 -9.36 -11.12
N SER A 99 17.27 -9.01 -12.41
CA SER A 99 16.85 -9.92 -13.47
C SER A 99 18.05 -10.53 -14.18
N GLY A 100 17.88 -11.78 -14.61
CA GLY A 100 18.79 -12.40 -15.54
C GLY A 100 18.48 -12.00 -16.97
N GLN A 101 19.51 -12.01 -17.83
CA GLN A 101 19.40 -11.74 -19.26
C GLN A 101 20.14 -12.83 -20.06
N VAL A 102 19.85 -12.94 -21.34
CA VAL A 102 20.63 -13.76 -22.27
C VAL A 102 22.09 -13.27 -22.31
N LYS A 103 22.97 -14.01 -22.99
CA LYS A 103 24.36 -13.58 -23.18
C LYS A 103 24.41 -12.16 -23.77
N TYR A 104 25.20 -11.25 -23.21
CA TYR A 104 25.27 -9.85 -23.62
C TYR A 104 25.41 -9.66 -25.14
N THR A 105 26.31 -10.41 -25.78
CA THR A 105 26.54 -10.31 -27.24
C THR A 105 25.39 -10.86 -28.09
N THR A 106 24.34 -11.41 -27.48
CA THR A 106 23.12 -11.87 -28.14
C THR A 106 21.89 -11.03 -27.75
N THR A 107 22.10 -9.86 -27.16
CA THR A 107 21.03 -8.89 -26.91
C THR A 107 20.85 -7.95 -28.11
N ALA A 108 19.63 -7.45 -28.32
CA ALA A 108 19.37 -6.40 -29.31
C ALA A 108 20.22 -5.17 -29.04
N ARG A 109 20.39 -4.78 -27.77
CA ARG A 109 21.22 -3.65 -27.35
C ARG A 109 22.67 -3.76 -27.84
N TYR A 110 23.28 -4.94 -27.76
CA TYR A 110 24.62 -5.17 -28.31
C TYR A 110 24.60 -5.17 -29.85
N ALA A 111 23.64 -5.87 -30.45
CA ALA A 111 23.58 -6.05 -31.90
C ALA A 111 23.24 -4.73 -32.64
N GLU A 112 22.52 -3.81 -32.03
CA GLU A 112 22.20 -2.47 -32.59
C GLU A 112 23.46 -1.65 -32.91
N GLN A 113 24.61 -1.94 -32.29
CA GLN A 113 25.90 -1.30 -32.64
C GLN A 113 26.35 -1.62 -34.08
N PHE A 114 25.81 -2.69 -34.67
CA PHE A 114 26.16 -3.19 -36.01
C PHE A 114 25.05 -2.98 -37.04
N THR A 115 23.90 -2.42 -36.65
CA THR A 115 22.74 -2.21 -37.54
C THR A 115 22.60 -0.78 -38.06
N GLU A 116 23.67 -0.01 -38.03
CA GLU A 116 23.68 1.39 -38.46
C GLU A 116 22.61 2.26 -37.78
N GLY A 117 22.28 1.92 -36.51
CA GLY A 117 21.28 2.61 -35.71
C GLY A 117 19.81 2.16 -35.93
N LEU A 118 19.61 1.12 -36.74
CA LEU A 118 18.27 0.54 -36.91
C LEU A 118 17.91 -0.32 -35.71
N PRO A 119 16.73 -0.11 -35.11
CA PRO A 119 16.33 -0.83 -33.91
C PRO A 119 15.99 -2.30 -34.21
N LEU A 120 16.47 -3.20 -33.35
CA LEU A 120 16.09 -4.60 -33.35
C LEU A 120 15.04 -4.88 -32.28
N ARG A 121 14.11 -5.81 -32.56
CA ARG A 121 13.16 -6.27 -31.50
C ARG A 121 13.81 -7.26 -30.55
N ALA A 122 14.55 -8.22 -31.10
CA ALA A 122 15.29 -9.24 -30.37
C ALA A 122 16.32 -9.88 -31.33
N VAL A 123 17.39 -10.44 -30.79
CA VAL A 123 18.36 -11.26 -31.53
C VAL A 123 17.98 -12.74 -31.46
N GLY A 124 17.45 -13.18 -30.33
CA GLY A 124 17.08 -14.58 -30.10
C GLY A 124 15.85 -14.74 -29.19
N ASP A 125 15.59 -15.98 -28.82
CA ASP A 125 14.44 -16.35 -28.01
C ASP A 125 14.56 -15.81 -26.57
N GLN A 126 13.42 -15.40 -25.99
CA GLN A 126 13.27 -14.86 -24.62
C GLN A 126 14.06 -13.58 -24.32
N GLU A 127 14.87 -13.08 -25.25
CA GLU A 127 15.59 -11.82 -25.09
C GLU A 127 14.61 -10.65 -25.13
N PHE A 128 14.67 -9.82 -24.11
CA PHE A 128 13.87 -8.61 -23.99
C PHE A 128 14.59 -7.57 -23.13
N ASP A 129 14.75 -6.36 -23.62
CA ASP A 129 15.35 -5.26 -22.85
C ASP A 129 14.34 -4.73 -21.82
N ILE A 130 14.26 -5.39 -20.68
CA ILE A 130 13.33 -5.03 -19.60
C ILE A 130 13.64 -3.65 -19.03
N THR A 131 14.88 -3.19 -19.07
CA THR A 131 15.29 -1.92 -18.47
C THR A 131 14.60 -0.73 -19.12
N LYS A 132 14.35 -0.79 -20.44
CA LYS A 132 13.56 0.24 -21.16
C LYS A 132 12.10 0.27 -20.67
N SER A 133 11.50 -0.90 -20.43
CA SER A 133 10.10 -0.99 -19.99
C SER A 133 9.90 -0.52 -18.55
N VAL A 134 10.85 -0.76 -17.65
CA VAL A 134 10.72 -0.44 -16.22
C VAL A 134 11.32 0.91 -15.84
N SER A 135 11.95 1.62 -16.77
CA SER A 135 12.57 2.92 -16.51
C SER A 135 11.61 3.98 -15.93
N CYS A 136 10.32 3.92 -16.31
CA CYS A 136 9.30 4.85 -15.80
C CYS A 136 8.76 4.50 -14.40
N MET A 137 9.14 3.36 -13.85
CA MET A 137 8.68 2.85 -12.55
C MET A 137 9.83 2.44 -11.63
N CYS A 138 11.05 2.84 -11.94
CA CYS A 138 12.23 2.60 -11.12
C CYS A 138 13.04 3.89 -10.96
N LYS A 139 13.65 4.06 -9.81
CA LYS A 139 14.60 5.17 -9.56
C LYS A 139 15.91 4.97 -10.34
N TYR A 140 16.25 3.73 -10.58
CA TYR A 140 17.39 3.34 -11.41
C TYR A 140 17.08 1.99 -12.08
N SER A 141 17.26 1.92 -13.40
CA SER A 141 17.15 0.68 -14.16
C SER A 141 18.29 0.62 -15.18
N ALA A 142 19.09 -0.45 -15.13
CA ALA A 142 20.25 -0.58 -16.00
C ALA A 142 20.59 -2.06 -16.28
N MET A 143 21.04 -2.34 -17.53
CA MET A 143 21.66 -3.60 -17.89
C MET A 143 23.17 -3.51 -17.64
N LEU A 144 23.77 -4.54 -17.09
CA LEU A 144 25.24 -4.62 -16.94
C LEU A 144 25.88 -4.87 -18.30
N GLU A 145 26.56 -3.87 -18.85
CA GLU A 145 27.23 -3.93 -20.15
C GLU A 145 28.74 -4.21 -20.03
N ASP A 146 29.36 -3.80 -18.93
CA ASP A 146 30.74 -4.13 -18.55
C ASP A 146 30.78 -4.63 -17.10
N MET A 147 31.43 -5.77 -16.87
CA MET A 147 31.53 -6.40 -15.55
C MET A 147 32.27 -5.50 -14.52
N SER A 148 33.12 -4.59 -14.97
CA SER A 148 33.84 -3.65 -14.10
C SER A 148 32.92 -2.62 -13.44
N ASP A 149 31.73 -2.38 -13.98
CA ASP A 149 30.75 -1.43 -13.45
C ASP A 149 29.85 -2.04 -12.37
N ILE A 150 29.95 -3.33 -12.09
CA ILE A 150 29.02 -4.01 -11.17
C ILE A 150 28.97 -3.37 -9.78
N ARG A 151 30.10 -2.99 -9.21
CA ARG A 151 30.14 -2.33 -7.90
C ARG A 151 29.43 -0.98 -7.93
N TYR A 152 29.74 -0.16 -8.92
CA TYR A 152 29.10 1.16 -9.11
C TYR A 152 27.57 1.01 -9.25
N MET A 153 27.10 0.06 -10.07
CA MET A 153 25.68 -0.15 -10.30
C MET A 153 24.95 -0.62 -9.02
N LEU A 154 25.55 -1.53 -8.26
CA LEU A 154 24.96 -2.02 -7.01
C LEU A 154 24.89 -0.92 -5.94
N GLU A 155 25.98 -0.18 -5.72
CA GLU A 155 26.04 0.92 -4.77
C GLU A 155 25.05 2.03 -5.14
N LYS A 156 24.98 2.42 -6.43
CA LYS A 156 24.02 3.40 -6.94
C LYS A 156 22.58 2.94 -6.77
N ALA A 157 22.29 1.71 -7.15
CA ALA A 157 20.96 1.13 -7.01
C ALA A 157 20.50 1.12 -5.55
N TRP A 158 21.38 0.69 -4.64
CA TRP A 158 21.08 0.66 -3.21
C TRP A 158 20.81 2.07 -2.65
N HIS A 159 21.70 3.01 -2.95
CA HIS A 159 21.54 4.39 -2.52
C HIS A 159 20.21 4.98 -2.99
N LEU A 160 19.92 4.87 -4.28
CA LEU A 160 18.69 5.42 -4.84
C LEU A 160 17.42 4.73 -4.31
N ALA A 161 17.44 3.41 -4.08
CA ALA A 161 16.28 2.70 -3.53
C ALA A 161 15.90 3.20 -2.13
N THR A 162 16.90 3.56 -1.31
CA THR A 162 16.76 3.81 0.14
C THR A 162 16.85 5.27 0.56
N THR A 163 17.24 6.17 -0.35
CA THR A 163 17.50 7.58 -0.03
C THR A 163 16.45 8.50 -0.66
N GLY A 164 16.08 9.57 0.04
CA GLY A 164 15.02 10.49 -0.37
C GLY A 164 13.66 9.79 -0.36
N ARG A 165 12.81 10.05 -1.37
CA ARG A 165 11.58 9.28 -1.58
C ARG A 165 11.97 7.87 -2.04
N PRO A 166 11.73 6.80 -1.24
CA PRO A 166 12.17 5.45 -1.61
C PRO A 166 11.42 4.94 -2.85
N GLY A 167 11.96 3.89 -3.46
CA GLY A 167 11.31 3.28 -4.61
C GLY A 167 12.10 2.11 -5.20
N PRO A 168 11.52 1.41 -6.18
CA PRO A 168 12.18 0.28 -6.85
C PRO A 168 13.43 0.69 -7.63
N VAL A 169 14.38 -0.24 -7.69
CA VAL A 169 15.52 -0.24 -8.61
C VAL A 169 15.59 -1.58 -9.33
N TRP A 170 16.18 -1.61 -10.53
CA TRP A 170 16.23 -2.81 -11.37
C TRP A 170 17.58 -2.95 -12.06
N LEU A 171 18.29 -4.04 -11.80
CA LEU A 171 19.53 -4.41 -12.49
C LEU A 171 19.31 -5.66 -13.33
N ASP A 172 19.64 -5.59 -14.62
CA ASP A 172 19.51 -6.68 -15.58
C ASP A 172 20.90 -7.24 -15.91
N ILE A 173 21.15 -8.51 -15.58
CA ILE A 173 22.50 -9.10 -15.56
C ILE A 173 22.60 -10.20 -16.61
N PRO A 174 23.37 -10.02 -17.69
CA PRO A 174 23.62 -11.05 -18.71
C PRO A 174 24.21 -12.34 -18.14
N VAL A 175 23.70 -13.49 -18.58
CA VAL A 175 24.03 -14.81 -18.03
C VAL A 175 25.53 -15.15 -18.11
N ASN A 176 26.21 -14.71 -19.16
CA ASN A 176 27.65 -14.91 -19.29
C ASN A 176 28.44 -14.09 -18.26
N TYR A 177 27.95 -12.92 -17.86
CA TYR A 177 28.55 -12.12 -16.79
C TYR A 177 28.24 -12.72 -15.42
N GLN A 178 27.02 -13.20 -15.18
CA GLN A 178 26.65 -13.86 -13.91
C GLN A 178 27.64 -14.98 -13.53
N GLY A 179 28.03 -15.82 -14.51
CA GLY A 179 28.94 -16.95 -14.31
C GLY A 179 30.43 -16.58 -14.33
N SER A 180 30.79 -15.38 -14.75
CA SER A 180 32.18 -14.93 -14.84
C SER A 180 32.76 -14.59 -13.48
N TYR A 181 34.09 -14.73 -13.38
CA TYR A 181 34.85 -14.31 -12.19
C TYR A 181 35.41 -12.91 -12.38
N ILE A 182 35.27 -12.09 -11.37
CA ILE A 182 35.80 -10.72 -11.31
C ILE A 182 36.84 -10.58 -10.20
N GLU A 183 37.79 -9.67 -10.38
CA GLU A 183 38.66 -9.19 -9.29
C GLU A 183 37.98 -7.99 -8.63
N THR A 184 37.75 -8.08 -7.31
CA THR A 184 37.03 -7.02 -6.57
C THR A 184 37.88 -5.80 -6.30
N ASP A 185 39.22 -5.96 -6.30
CA ASP A 185 40.14 -4.88 -6.06
C ASP A 185 40.21 -3.97 -7.31
N GLY A 186 39.98 -2.68 -7.10
CA GLY A 186 40.00 -1.68 -8.17
C GLY A 186 38.68 -1.48 -8.92
N LEU A 187 37.61 -2.18 -8.55
CA LEU A 187 36.28 -1.86 -9.10
C LEU A 187 35.85 -0.43 -8.74
N ARG A 188 35.33 0.27 -9.73
CA ARG A 188 34.81 1.63 -9.55
C ARG A 188 33.65 1.63 -8.55
N GLY A 189 33.72 2.47 -7.50
CA GLY A 189 32.62 2.73 -6.58
C GLY A 189 31.71 3.84 -7.08
N TYR A 190 30.56 4.00 -6.41
CA TYR A 190 29.61 5.08 -6.63
C TYR A 190 29.83 6.20 -5.59
N ASP A 191 29.72 7.44 -6.04
CA ASP A 191 29.75 8.62 -5.16
C ASP A 191 28.30 9.13 -4.97
N PRO A 192 27.73 9.05 -3.75
CA PRO A 192 26.38 9.55 -3.47
C PRO A 192 26.13 11.00 -3.87
N THR A 193 27.16 11.85 -3.88
CA THR A 193 27.04 13.26 -4.26
C THR A 193 26.59 13.46 -5.72
N GLU A 194 26.68 12.41 -6.55
CA GLU A 194 26.16 12.45 -7.92
C GLU A 194 24.64 12.70 -7.94
N ASP A 195 23.91 12.17 -6.95
CA ASP A 195 22.43 12.15 -6.92
C ASP A 195 21.82 12.88 -5.70
N ASP A 196 22.60 13.26 -4.68
CA ASP A 196 22.11 13.84 -3.41
C ASP A 196 21.53 15.26 -3.53
N LYS A 197 21.65 15.90 -4.69
CA LYS A 197 21.13 17.28 -4.94
C LYS A 197 19.60 17.38 -4.81
N GLU A 198 18.90 16.26 -4.91
CA GLU A 198 17.45 16.18 -4.83
C GLU A 198 16.93 15.85 -3.41
N LEU A 199 17.81 15.80 -2.41
CA LEU A 199 17.43 15.52 -1.03
C LEU A 199 16.93 16.78 -0.31
N PRO A 200 15.87 16.68 0.53
CA PRO A 200 15.42 17.81 1.32
C PRO A 200 16.48 18.21 2.38
N PRO A 201 16.58 19.51 2.68
CA PRO A 201 17.39 19.98 3.80
C PRO A 201 16.77 19.58 5.13
N LYS A 202 17.56 19.63 6.20
CA LYS A 202 17.03 19.55 7.57
C LYS A 202 16.06 20.69 7.84
N VAL A 203 14.97 20.37 8.53
CA VAL A 203 13.96 21.36 8.88
C VAL A 203 14.51 22.38 9.87
N SER A 204 14.34 23.68 9.57
CA SER A 204 14.80 24.74 10.46
C SER A 204 13.89 24.89 11.68
N ASP A 205 14.47 25.24 12.83
CA ASP A 205 13.72 25.53 14.05
C ASP A 205 12.76 26.73 13.86
N GLU A 206 13.08 27.68 13.01
CA GLU A 206 12.20 28.82 12.66
C GLU A 206 10.93 28.36 11.96
N THR A 207 11.06 27.45 10.99
CA THR A 207 9.89 26.82 10.32
C THR A 207 8.99 26.13 11.32
N VAL A 208 9.57 25.32 12.22
CA VAL A 208 8.81 24.61 13.25
C VAL A 208 8.12 25.56 14.21
N LYS A 209 8.83 26.58 14.72
CA LYS A 209 8.23 27.60 15.61
C LYS A 209 7.06 28.32 14.95
N THR A 210 7.19 28.64 13.66
CA THR A 210 6.07 29.24 12.89
C THR A 210 4.85 28.31 12.87
N ILE A 211 5.05 27.03 12.63
CA ILE A 211 3.95 26.04 12.62
C ILE A 211 3.33 25.90 14.02
N LEU A 212 4.15 25.81 15.08
CA LEU A 212 3.65 25.74 16.45
C LEU A 212 2.80 26.97 16.83
N GLU A 213 3.20 28.17 16.42
CA GLU A 213 2.42 29.41 16.64
C GLU A 213 1.09 29.41 15.84
N LYS A 214 1.08 28.83 14.64
CA LYS A 214 -0.17 28.64 13.86
C LYS A 214 -1.11 27.66 14.58
N ILE A 215 -0.60 26.55 15.10
CA ILE A 215 -1.39 25.56 15.88
C ILE A 215 -2.01 26.22 17.12
N LYS A 216 -1.24 27.01 17.86
CA LYS A 216 -1.76 27.73 19.06
C LYS A 216 -2.91 28.69 18.73
N LYS A 217 -2.89 29.31 17.55
CA LYS A 217 -3.90 30.29 17.10
C LYS A 217 -5.11 29.67 16.44
N ALA A 218 -4.96 28.46 15.89
CA ALA A 218 -6.03 27.75 15.21
C ALA A 218 -7.18 27.41 16.16
N LYS A 219 -8.39 27.41 15.64
CA LYS A 219 -9.59 26.98 16.39
C LYS A 219 -9.93 25.52 16.13
N ARG A 220 -9.63 25.04 14.94
CA ARG A 220 -9.99 23.71 14.44
C ARG A 220 -8.85 23.08 13.64
N PRO A 221 -7.63 22.94 14.24
CA PRO A 221 -6.52 22.32 13.54
C PRO A 221 -6.77 20.82 13.37
N VAL A 222 -6.26 20.25 12.26
CA VAL A 222 -6.29 18.82 11.97
C VAL A 222 -4.93 18.39 11.40
N ILE A 223 -4.45 17.23 11.81
CA ILE A 223 -3.32 16.53 11.17
C ILE A 223 -3.87 15.46 10.23
N TYR A 224 -3.45 15.48 8.97
CA TYR A 224 -3.71 14.40 8.02
C TYR A 224 -2.44 13.55 7.87
N ALA A 225 -2.42 12.41 8.56
CA ALA A 225 -1.26 11.53 8.61
C ALA A 225 -1.21 10.57 7.42
N GLY A 226 -0.06 10.48 6.78
CA GLY A 226 0.17 9.63 5.60
C GLY A 226 1.20 8.53 5.79
N GLY A 227 1.31 7.63 4.80
CA GLY A 227 2.25 6.50 4.80
C GLY A 227 3.73 6.91 4.83
N GLY A 228 4.06 8.12 4.36
CA GLY A 228 5.42 8.69 4.42
C GLY A 228 6.00 8.77 5.83
N ILE A 229 5.15 8.87 6.86
CA ILE A 229 5.58 8.83 8.26
C ILE A 229 6.25 7.48 8.59
N ARG A 230 5.68 6.36 8.13
CA ARG A 230 6.29 5.03 8.33
C ARG A 230 7.51 4.84 7.44
N LEU A 231 7.43 5.26 6.18
CA LEU A 231 8.52 5.13 5.21
C LEU A 231 9.77 5.89 5.65
N SER A 232 9.62 7.03 6.32
CA SER A 232 10.74 7.76 6.93
C SER A 232 11.27 7.11 8.22
N GLY A 233 10.61 6.07 8.76
CA GLY A 233 10.89 5.53 10.08
C GLY A 233 10.44 6.44 11.23
N GLY A 234 9.48 7.34 10.98
CA GLY A 234 9.01 8.36 11.93
C GLY A 234 7.78 7.96 12.77
N ALA A 235 7.35 6.69 12.77
CA ALA A 235 6.10 6.28 13.43
C ALA A 235 6.10 6.57 14.95
N ASP A 236 7.20 6.25 15.65
CA ASP A 236 7.31 6.52 17.09
C ASP A 236 7.39 8.03 17.38
N ALA A 237 8.11 8.78 16.55
CA ALA A 237 8.16 10.24 16.64
C ALA A 237 6.77 10.87 16.40
N PHE A 238 5.98 10.31 15.45
CA PHE A 238 4.61 10.77 15.20
C PHE A 238 3.71 10.56 16.41
N LYS A 239 3.79 9.41 17.08
CA LYS A 239 3.04 9.15 18.30
C LYS A 239 3.32 10.22 19.35
N LYS A 240 4.61 10.47 19.64
CA LYS A 240 5.01 11.51 20.59
C LYS A 240 4.55 12.91 20.14
N VAL A 241 4.68 13.25 18.86
CA VAL A 241 4.26 14.55 18.31
C VAL A 241 2.74 14.73 18.41
N SER A 242 1.95 13.70 18.12
CA SER A 242 0.49 13.80 18.22
C SER A 242 0.05 14.13 19.66
N GLU A 243 0.66 13.53 20.67
CA GLU A 243 0.43 13.80 22.08
C GLU A 243 0.85 15.23 22.46
N LEU A 244 2.07 15.65 22.07
CA LEU A 244 2.59 16.99 22.33
C LEU A 244 1.76 18.11 21.67
N LEU A 245 1.29 17.86 20.46
CA LEU A 245 0.49 18.85 19.75
C LEU A 245 -0.97 18.86 20.23
N GLY A 246 -1.54 17.72 20.61
CA GLY A 246 -2.94 17.57 21.01
C GLY A 246 -3.93 17.89 19.90
N VAL A 247 -3.53 17.77 18.64
CA VAL A 247 -4.33 18.07 17.44
C VAL A 247 -5.01 16.79 16.95
N PRO A 248 -6.33 16.82 16.62
CA PRO A 248 -7.03 15.69 16.02
C PRO A 248 -6.35 15.14 14.76
N VAL A 249 -6.35 13.82 14.62
CA VAL A 249 -5.66 13.09 13.53
C VAL A 249 -6.67 12.39 12.63
N VAL A 250 -6.56 12.63 11.32
CA VAL A 250 -7.24 11.91 10.24
C VAL A 250 -6.24 11.05 9.49
N THR A 251 -6.64 9.86 9.06
CA THR A 251 -5.81 8.93 8.30
C THR A 251 -6.44 8.60 6.95
N TYR A 252 -5.69 7.84 6.11
CA TYR A 252 -6.16 7.38 4.81
C TYR A 252 -5.56 6.02 4.46
N TRP A 253 -6.18 5.27 3.60
CA TRP A 253 -5.95 3.88 3.15
C TRP A 253 -4.66 3.19 3.63
N ASN A 254 -3.50 3.64 3.18
CA ASN A 254 -2.19 3.06 3.52
C ASN A 254 -1.54 3.64 4.79
N SER A 255 -2.31 4.37 5.58
CA SER A 255 -1.85 4.98 6.84
C SER A 255 -2.85 4.80 7.99
N ILE A 256 -3.89 3.97 7.82
CA ILE A 256 -4.89 3.78 8.88
C ILE A 256 -4.28 3.19 10.15
N ASP A 257 -3.17 2.48 10.02
CA ASP A 257 -2.46 1.82 11.11
C ASP A 257 -1.41 2.70 11.82
N ILE A 258 -1.36 4.01 11.49
CA ILE A 258 -0.40 4.93 12.12
C ILE A 258 -0.83 5.37 13.53
N ILE A 259 -2.11 5.25 13.84
CA ILE A 259 -2.72 5.60 15.13
C ILE A 259 -3.81 4.60 15.47
N GLU A 260 -3.95 4.25 16.75
CA GLU A 260 -4.93 3.30 17.26
C GLU A 260 -6.37 3.87 17.15
N THR A 261 -7.35 3.00 16.89
CA THR A 261 -8.76 3.41 16.71
C THR A 261 -9.38 4.02 17.97
N ASP A 262 -8.93 3.61 19.16
CA ASP A 262 -9.37 4.11 20.46
C ASP A 262 -8.56 5.31 20.96
N ASN A 263 -7.53 5.74 20.24
CA ASN A 263 -6.76 6.92 20.60
C ASN A 263 -7.68 8.17 20.65
N PRO A 264 -7.64 8.98 21.71
CA PRO A 264 -8.52 10.14 21.87
C PRO A 264 -8.31 11.25 20.84
N LEU A 265 -7.18 11.23 20.11
CA LEU A 265 -6.90 12.17 19.02
C LEU A 265 -7.34 11.65 17.65
N TYR A 266 -7.64 10.36 17.53
CA TYR A 266 -8.08 9.78 16.26
C TYR A 266 -9.54 10.19 15.98
N CYS A 267 -9.77 10.89 14.86
CA CYS A 267 -11.11 11.35 14.50
C CYS A 267 -11.70 10.71 13.22
N GLY A 268 -10.98 9.83 12.56
CA GLY A 268 -11.54 9.07 11.44
C GLY A 268 -10.67 9.03 10.20
N ARG A 269 -11.27 8.64 9.08
CA ARG A 269 -10.63 8.40 7.78
C ARG A 269 -11.23 9.33 6.74
N GLY A 270 -10.39 10.19 6.14
CA GLY A 270 -10.82 11.16 5.14
C GLY A 270 -10.95 10.56 3.74
N GLY A 271 -11.54 11.34 2.83
CA GLY A 271 -11.59 11.02 1.39
C GLY A 271 -12.91 10.45 0.91
N ASN A 272 -12.98 10.14 -0.39
CA ASN A 272 -14.22 9.73 -1.08
C ASN A 272 -14.82 8.39 -0.61
N MET A 273 -14.03 7.54 0.01
CA MET A 273 -14.43 6.29 0.69
C MET A 273 -14.08 6.34 2.18
N GLY A 274 -13.86 7.53 2.73
CA GLY A 274 -13.66 7.74 4.15
C GLY A 274 -14.95 7.66 4.96
N ASP A 275 -14.84 7.91 6.25
CA ASP A 275 -16.00 8.04 7.12
C ASP A 275 -16.46 9.50 7.25
N ARG A 276 -17.65 9.72 7.83
CA ARG A 276 -18.21 11.09 8.00
C ARG A 276 -17.37 11.91 8.96
N ALA A 277 -16.92 11.33 10.06
CA ALA A 277 -16.17 12.04 11.09
C ALA A 277 -14.85 12.59 10.57
N GLY A 278 -14.07 11.76 9.86
CA GLY A 278 -12.81 12.17 9.23
C GLY A 278 -13.02 13.27 8.18
N ASN A 279 -14.06 13.14 7.35
CA ASN A 279 -14.37 14.17 6.36
C ASN A 279 -14.89 15.47 7.01
N PHE A 280 -15.75 15.41 8.03
CA PHE A 280 -16.16 16.61 8.77
C PHE A 280 -14.98 17.32 9.42
N ALA A 281 -14.03 16.57 9.99
CA ALA A 281 -12.84 17.16 10.60
C ALA A 281 -11.99 17.91 9.56
N VAL A 282 -11.71 17.29 8.41
CA VAL A 282 -10.93 17.92 7.33
C VAL A 282 -11.63 19.13 6.76
N GLN A 283 -12.92 19.00 6.41
CA GLN A 283 -13.67 20.06 5.73
C GLN A 283 -13.96 21.28 6.65
N ASN A 284 -14.09 21.09 7.96
CA ASN A 284 -14.29 22.15 8.93
C ASN A 284 -12.99 22.75 9.48
N SER A 285 -11.82 22.19 9.14
CA SER A 285 -10.55 22.68 9.65
C SER A 285 -10.27 24.13 9.22
N ASP A 286 -9.62 24.89 10.08
CA ASP A 286 -9.07 26.22 9.76
C ASP A 286 -7.53 26.17 9.62
N LEU A 287 -6.92 25.06 10.03
CA LEU A 287 -5.52 24.72 9.81
C LEU A 287 -5.42 23.22 9.54
N LEU A 288 -4.91 22.84 8.39
CA LEU A 288 -4.69 21.45 8.01
C LEU A 288 -3.20 21.18 7.81
N ILE A 289 -2.65 20.26 8.59
CA ILE A 289 -1.23 19.87 8.51
C ILE A 289 -1.17 18.48 7.91
N THR A 290 -0.70 18.37 6.68
CA THR A 290 -0.53 17.08 6.01
C THR A 290 0.92 16.62 6.15
N ILE A 291 1.14 15.37 6.61
CA ILE A 291 2.48 14.85 6.87
C ILE A 291 2.68 13.54 6.11
N GLY A 292 3.58 13.55 5.12
CA GLY A 292 3.94 12.35 4.35
C GLY A 292 2.75 11.70 3.65
N THR A 293 1.79 12.51 3.20
CA THR A 293 0.62 12.06 2.46
C THR A 293 0.51 12.82 1.15
N ARG A 294 0.42 12.09 0.04
CA ARG A 294 0.38 12.68 -1.31
C ARG A 294 -0.86 13.51 -1.58
N ILE A 295 -1.88 13.41 -0.74
CA ILE A 295 -3.21 14.02 -0.97
C ILE A 295 -3.70 13.70 -2.39
N SER A 296 -3.99 12.41 -2.61
CA SER A 296 -4.43 11.90 -3.92
C SER A 296 -5.87 12.31 -4.23
N ILE A 297 -6.29 12.13 -5.49
CA ILE A 297 -7.66 12.43 -5.93
C ILE A 297 -8.73 11.71 -5.08
N ARG A 298 -8.42 10.55 -4.52
CA ARG A 298 -9.33 9.84 -3.62
C ARG A 298 -9.46 10.50 -2.25
N GLN A 299 -8.47 11.31 -1.82
CA GLN A 299 -8.49 12.05 -0.56
C GLN A 299 -9.21 13.39 -0.70
N VAL A 300 -9.12 14.02 -1.87
CA VAL A 300 -9.72 15.35 -2.11
C VAL A 300 -11.08 15.28 -2.80
N GLY A 301 -11.43 14.15 -3.40
CA GLY A 301 -12.63 14.01 -4.21
C GLY A 301 -12.46 14.54 -5.63
N TYR A 302 -13.47 14.33 -6.48
CA TYR A 302 -13.40 14.77 -7.89
C TYR A 302 -13.66 16.27 -8.02
N ASP A 303 -14.45 16.87 -7.13
CA ASP A 303 -14.57 18.32 -6.97
C ASP A 303 -13.53 18.82 -5.94
N TYR A 304 -12.26 18.68 -6.31
CA TYR A 304 -11.13 18.96 -5.42
C TYR A 304 -11.01 20.43 -4.99
N GLY A 305 -11.65 21.37 -5.71
CA GLY A 305 -11.72 22.78 -5.31
C GLY A 305 -12.48 23.00 -4.02
N THR A 306 -13.30 22.04 -3.59
CA THR A 306 -14.07 22.10 -2.35
C THR A 306 -13.34 21.53 -1.13
N TRP A 307 -12.20 20.87 -1.36
CA TRP A 307 -11.46 20.19 -0.29
C TRP A 307 -10.75 21.19 0.62
N ALA A 308 -10.96 21.02 1.93
CA ALA A 308 -10.35 21.84 2.99
C ALA A 308 -10.41 23.35 2.71
N ARG A 309 -11.50 23.81 2.06
CA ARG A 309 -11.66 25.16 1.46
C ARG A 309 -11.55 26.35 2.43
N ALA A 310 -11.66 26.08 3.73
CA ALA A 310 -11.52 27.10 4.77
C ALA A 310 -10.22 26.99 5.58
N ALA A 311 -9.38 26.00 5.29
CA ALA A 311 -8.15 25.74 6.00
C ALA A 311 -6.95 26.44 5.36
N GLU A 312 -6.04 26.94 6.18
CA GLU A 312 -4.66 27.12 5.79
C GLU A 312 -4.00 25.73 5.73
N VAL A 313 -3.43 25.36 4.58
CA VAL A 313 -2.84 24.03 4.35
C VAL A 313 -1.32 24.09 4.46
N ILE A 314 -0.78 23.41 5.47
CA ILE A 314 0.67 23.15 5.62
C ILE A 314 0.94 21.75 5.11
N MET A 315 1.80 21.61 4.10
CA MET A 315 2.15 20.30 3.55
C MET A 315 3.62 19.98 3.80
N VAL A 316 3.85 18.93 4.60
CA VAL A 316 5.18 18.35 4.85
C VAL A 316 5.35 17.13 3.97
N ASP A 317 6.18 17.23 2.95
CA ASP A 317 6.43 16.13 2.03
C ASP A 317 7.88 16.13 1.54
N ILE A 318 8.39 14.95 1.21
CA ILE A 318 9.75 14.76 0.69
C ILE A 318 9.82 15.10 -0.80
N ASP A 319 8.70 15.11 -1.50
CA ASP A 319 8.60 15.34 -2.94
C ASP A 319 8.00 16.72 -3.25
N LYS A 320 8.82 17.60 -3.84
CA LYS A 320 8.40 18.95 -4.25
C LYS A 320 7.25 18.95 -5.26
N ALA A 321 7.14 17.92 -6.11
CA ALA A 321 6.11 17.84 -7.13
C ALA A 321 4.72 17.59 -6.52
N GLU A 322 4.65 16.80 -5.46
CA GLU A 322 3.40 16.55 -4.74
C GLU A 322 2.79 17.85 -4.17
N MET A 323 3.63 18.80 -3.74
CA MET A 323 3.19 20.09 -3.21
C MET A 323 2.71 21.09 -4.28
N LYS A 324 2.96 20.80 -5.56
CA LYS A 324 2.66 21.71 -6.69
C LYS A 324 1.56 21.23 -7.61
N LYS A 325 0.98 20.07 -7.36
CA LYS A 325 -0.05 19.52 -8.23
C LYS A 325 -1.34 20.33 -8.18
N PRO A 326 -2.10 20.43 -9.29
CA PRO A 326 -3.23 21.35 -9.41
C PRO A 326 -4.48 20.93 -8.63
N THR A 327 -4.49 19.72 -8.04
CA THR A 327 -5.64 19.17 -7.32
C THR A 327 -5.70 19.54 -5.84
N ILE A 328 -4.74 20.34 -5.36
CA ILE A 328 -4.68 20.82 -3.98
C ILE A 328 -4.22 22.28 -3.95
N HIS A 329 -4.61 23.00 -2.90
CA HIS A 329 -3.94 24.24 -2.52
C HIS A 329 -2.97 23.95 -1.37
N VAL A 330 -1.83 24.58 -1.37
CA VAL A 330 -0.82 24.50 -0.31
C VAL A 330 -0.34 25.91 0.01
N ASP A 331 -0.66 26.38 1.20
CA ASP A 331 -0.32 27.74 1.65
C ASP A 331 1.11 27.79 2.20
N MET A 332 1.53 26.72 2.89
CA MET A 332 2.87 26.61 3.44
C MET A 332 3.50 25.26 3.08
N PRO A 333 4.27 25.17 1.97
CA PRO A 333 5.02 23.97 1.66
C PRO A 333 6.25 23.81 2.56
N VAL A 334 6.42 22.62 3.13
CA VAL A 334 7.59 22.23 3.92
C VAL A 334 8.27 21.04 3.25
N TRP A 335 9.28 21.32 2.45
CA TRP A 335 10.05 20.28 1.78
C TRP A 335 10.99 19.62 2.77
N ALA A 336 10.60 18.44 3.27
CA ALA A 336 11.29 17.76 4.36
C ALA A 336 11.02 16.26 4.36
N ASP A 337 11.95 15.51 4.94
CA ASP A 337 11.67 14.15 5.41
C ASP A 337 10.71 14.22 6.60
N ALA A 338 9.72 13.31 6.64
CA ALA A 338 8.69 13.33 7.67
C ALA A 338 9.25 13.10 9.08
N LYS A 339 10.21 12.18 9.24
CA LYS A 339 10.86 11.92 10.53
C LYS A 339 11.67 13.12 11.01
N ASP A 340 12.43 13.75 10.10
CA ASP A 340 13.20 14.95 10.42
C ASP A 340 12.30 16.09 10.91
N PHE A 341 11.16 16.31 10.24
CA PHE A 341 10.15 17.26 10.67
C PHE A 341 9.60 16.94 12.07
N LEU A 342 9.21 15.68 12.30
CA LEU A 342 8.64 15.25 13.59
C LEU A 342 9.66 15.39 14.73
N GLU A 343 10.91 15.01 14.51
CA GLU A 343 11.98 15.20 15.49
C GLU A 343 12.26 16.69 15.75
N ALA A 344 12.16 17.54 14.72
CA ALA A 344 12.29 18.97 14.89
C ALA A 344 11.13 19.57 15.70
N VAL A 345 9.90 19.07 15.54
CA VAL A 345 8.76 19.45 16.39
C VAL A 345 9.04 19.06 17.85
N ILE A 346 9.47 17.84 18.13
CA ILE A 346 9.80 17.39 19.50
C ILE A 346 10.84 18.31 20.16
N ARG A 347 11.89 18.70 19.43
CA ARG A 347 12.94 19.59 19.96
C ARG A 347 12.47 21.02 20.27
N ASN A 348 11.41 21.49 19.59
CA ASN A 348 10.95 22.87 19.70
C ASN A 348 9.69 23.05 20.56
N VAL A 349 9.08 21.99 21.09
CA VAL A 349 8.02 22.09 22.09
C VAL A 349 8.65 22.40 23.45
N SER A 350 8.30 23.55 24.03
CA SER A 350 8.92 24.05 25.27
C SER A 350 8.33 23.48 26.57
N ASP A 351 7.08 23.02 26.52
CA ASP A 351 6.39 22.41 27.66
C ASP A 351 5.78 21.07 27.21
N GLU A 352 6.36 19.98 27.73
CA GLU A 352 5.88 18.63 27.43
C GLU A 352 4.68 18.22 28.31
N ASN A 353 4.29 19.03 29.31
CA ASN A 353 3.20 18.72 30.23
C ASN A 353 1.84 19.22 29.78
N ALA A 354 1.81 20.11 28.77
CA ALA A 354 0.56 20.64 28.21
C ALA A 354 0.60 20.60 26.68
N PRO A 355 -0.47 20.13 26.03
CA PRO A 355 -0.51 20.11 24.56
C PRO A 355 -0.47 21.53 23.98
N VAL A 356 0.23 21.67 22.84
CA VAL A 356 0.36 22.95 22.13
C VAL A 356 -1.02 23.52 21.74
N PHE A 357 -1.93 22.64 21.27
CA PHE A 357 -3.31 22.98 21.01
C PHE A 357 -4.18 22.73 22.23
N GLY A 358 -4.67 23.79 22.85
CA GLY A 358 -5.50 23.74 24.07
C GLY A 358 -7.01 23.53 23.83
N GLY A 359 -7.46 23.41 22.58
CA GLY A 359 -8.88 23.42 22.21
C GLY A 359 -9.65 22.13 22.51
N ASN A 360 -10.07 21.95 23.75
CA ASN A 360 -10.83 20.76 24.17
C ASN A 360 -12.16 20.57 23.45
N ASP A 361 -12.87 21.68 23.14
CA ASP A 361 -14.17 21.61 22.46
C ASP A 361 -14.06 21.04 21.04
N TRP A 362 -13.00 21.39 20.31
CA TRP A 362 -12.77 20.83 18.98
C TRP A 362 -12.44 19.33 19.04
N ARG A 363 -11.56 18.91 19.96
CA ARG A 363 -11.27 17.48 20.17
C ARG A 363 -12.53 16.70 20.52
N ARG A 364 -13.34 17.22 21.44
CA ARG A 364 -14.62 16.61 21.82
C ARG A 364 -15.56 16.48 20.62
N GLN A 365 -15.69 17.52 19.81
CA GLN A 365 -16.54 17.49 18.62
C GLN A 365 -16.10 16.40 17.63
N CYS A 366 -14.80 16.20 17.41
CA CYS A 366 -14.27 15.13 16.55
C CYS A 366 -14.64 13.74 17.08
N VAL A 367 -14.56 13.52 18.39
CA VAL A 367 -14.98 12.27 19.04
C VAL A 367 -16.49 12.06 18.92
N GLU A 368 -17.29 13.10 19.18
CA GLU A 368 -18.76 13.05 19.05
C GLU A 368 -19.20 12.68 17.63
N TRP A 369 -18.54 13.17 16.59
CA TRP A 369 -18.85 12.76 15.21
C TRP A 369 -18.55 11.28 14.98
N LYS A 370 -17.44 10.77 15.51
CA LYS A 370 -17.06 9.35 15.38
C LYS A 370 -18.10 8.45 16.06
N GLU A 371 -18.61 8.84 17.22
CA GLU A 371 -19.64 8.12 17.97
C GLU A 371 -21.01 8.21 17.31
N LYS A 372 -21.38 9.41 16.81
CA LYS A 372 -22.68 9.67 16.20
C LYS A 372 -22.83 9.02 14.83
N TYR A 373 -21.74 8.93 14.07
CA TYR A 373 -21.74 8.42 12.70
C TYR A 373 -20.85 7.19 12.52
N PRO A 374 -21.09 6.09 13.25
CA PRO A 374 -20.31 4.87 13.10
C PRO A 374 -20.52 4.29 11.69
N VAL A 375 -19.44 3.76 11.10
CA VAL A 375 -19.53 3.08 9.80
C VAL A 375 -20.34 1.80 9.90
N VAL A 376 -20.12 1.01 10.96
CA VAL A 376 -20.87 -0.25 11.20
C VAL A 376 -22.14 0.05 11.96
N LEU A 377 -23.25 0.04 11.25
CA LEU A 377 -24.59 0.33 11.78
C LEU A 377 -25.24 -0.92 12.39
N SER A 378 -26.28 -0.73 13.24
CA SER A 378 -27.02 -1.84 13.85
C SER A 378 -27.59 -2.80 12.81
N ARG A 379 -28.14 -2.29 11.70
CA ARG A 379 -28.68 -3.11 10.60
C ARG A 379 -27.66 -4.02 9.92
N HIS A 380 -26.34 -3.65 9.96
CA HIS A 380 -25.28 -4.52 9.41
C HIS A 380 -25.08 -5.79 10.25
N ARG A 381 -25.47 -5.75 11.52
CA ARG A 381 -25.36 -6.87 12.48
C ARG A 381 -26.61 -7.73 12.56
N GLU A 382 -27.70 -7.29 11.93
CA GLU A 382 -28.94 -8.06 11.90
C GLU A 382 -28.80 -9.32 11.05
N GLU A 383 -29.50 -10.38 11.45
CA GLU A 383 -29.55 -11.61 10.66
C GLU A 383 -30.52 -11.47 9.49
N ASN A 384 -30.03 -11.65 8.28
CA ASN A 384 -30.86 -11.68 7.07
C ASN A 384 -31.15 -13.11 6.59
N GLY A 385 -30.62 -14.12 7.27
CA GLY A 385 -30.88 -15.54 7.06
C GLY A 385 -30.22 -16.21 5.86
N SER A 386 -29.44 -15.44 5.03
CA SER A 386 -28.86 -15.99 3.79
C SER A 386 -27.43 -15.64 3.52
N THR A 387 -26.89 -14.54 4.09
CA THR A 387 -25.52 -14.09 3.89
C THR A 387 -25.02 -13.30 5.10
N ALA A 388 -23.69 -13.30 5.32
CA ALA A 388 -23.06 -12.40 6.27
C ALA A 388 -22.95 -10.99 5.68
N ASN A 389 -22.95 -9.97 6.55
CA ASN A 389 -22.70 -8.59 6.13
C ASN A 389 -21.20 -8.29 6.15
N VAL A 390 -20.65 -7.69 5.09
CA VAL A 390 -19.22 -7.41 4.94
C VAL A 390 -18.69 -6.50 6.06
N TYR A 391 -19.43 -5.44 6.44
CA TYR A 391 -19.03 -4.53 7.51
C TYR A 391 -19.03 -5.20 8.89
N ALA A 392 -20.08 -6.00 9.16
CA ALA A 392 -20.16 -6.77 10.40
C ALA A 392 -19.00 -7.77 10.50
N PHE A 393 -18.68 -8.46 9.41
CA PHE A 393 -17.58 -9.42 9.33
C PHE A 393 -16.22 -8.75 9.58
N ILE A 394 -15.89 -7.71 8.81
CA ILE A 394 -14.57 -7.05 8.91
C ILE A 394 -14.36 -6.43 10.31
N LYS A 395 -15.40 -5.79 10.84
CA LYS A 395 -15.34 -5.25 12.21
C LYS A 395 -15.14 -6.35 13.24
N TYR A 396 -15.91 -7.45 13.12
CA TYR A 396 -15.79 -8.57 14.05
C TYR A 396 -14.41 -9.21 13.97
N LEU A 397 -13.91 -9.52 12.76
CA LEU A 397 -12.58 -10.08 12.57
C LEU A 397 -11.50 -9.19 13.21
N SER A 398 -11.49 -7.90 12.89
CA SER A 398 -10.49 -6.99 13.42
C SER A 398 -10.54 -6.84 14.95
N ASP A 399 -11.73 -6.94 15.56
CA ASP A 399 -11.90 -6.91 17.01
C ASP A 399 -11.37 -8.16 17.69
N GLN A 400 -11.37 -9.34 17.02
CA GLN A 400 -10.82 -10.59 17.56
C GLN A 400 -9.28 -10.65 17.53
N LEU A 401 -8.63 -9.87 16.66
CA LEU A 401 -7.18 -9.92 16.52
C LEU A 401 -6.47 -9.34 17.74
N PRO A 402 -5.30 -9.88 18.10
CA PRO A 402 -4.47 -9.31 19.17
C PRO A 402 -3.79 -7.99 18.74
N GLU A 403 -3.17 -7.31 19.69
CA GLU A 403 -2.15 -6.29 19.40
C GLU A 403 -1.02 -6.87 18.54
N ASN A 404 -0.31 -6.00 17.83
CA ASN A 404 0.79 -6.37 16.91
C ASN A 404 0.38 -7.33 15.79
N SER A 405 -0.91 -7.44 15.47
CA SER A 405 -1.41 -8.29 14.38
C SER A 405 -0.94 -7.80 13.00
N LEU A 406 -0.70 -8.75 12.10
CA LEU A 406 -0.30 -8.48 10.72
C LEU A 406 -1.44 -8.83 9.76
N THR A 407 -1.83 -7.89 8.91
CA THR A 407 -2.92 -8.10 7.95
C THR A 407 -2.52 -7.58 6.57
N ALA A 408 -2.56 -8.48 5.57
CA ALA A 408 -2.47 -8.14 4.15
C ALA A 408 -3.88 -8.12 3.54
N VAL A 409 -4.18 -7.06 2.80
CA VAL A 409 -5.53 -6.78 2.33
C VAL A 409 -5.56 -6.60 0.82
N SER A 410 -6.37 -7.41 0.18
CA SER A 410 -6.60 -7.37 -1.26
C SER A 410 -7.60 -6.28 -1.66
N ASN A 411 -7.75 -6.08 -2.96
CA ASN A 411 -8.62 -5.06 -3.53
C ASN A 411 -10.09 -5.52 -3.67
N GLY A 412 -11.00 -4.55 -3.83
CA GLY A 412 -12.44 -4.79 -3.87
C GLY A 412 -13.13 -4.59 -2.52
N ALA A 413 -14.00 -5.51 -2.12
CA ALA A 413 -14.73 -5.46 -0.85
C ALA A 413 -13.80 -5.37 0.36
N CYS A 414 -12.70 -6.13 0.33
CA CYS A 414 -11.71 -6.21 1.38
C CYS A 414 -11.10 -4.85 1.73
N CYS A 415 -10.62 -4.12 0.72
CA CYS A 415 -9.98 -2.83 0.95
C CYS A 415 -10.98 -1.73 1.26
N VAL A 416 -12.15 -1.71 0.61
CA VAL A 416 -13.15 -0.64 0.81
C VAL A 416 -13.72 -0.70 2.22
N ALA A 417 -14.33 -1.82 2.60
CA ALA A 417 -14.89 -1.96 3.94
C ALA A 417 -13.79 -2.06 5.01
N GLY A 418 -12.65 -2.69 4.70
CA GLY A 418 -11.48 -2.73 5.59
C GLY A 418 -10.97 -1.33 5.92
N HIS A 419 -10.74 -0.50 4.89
CA HIS A 419 -10.36 0.89 5.12
C HIS A 419 -11.38 1.63 6.00
N GLN A 420 -12.67 1.39 5.82
CA GLN A 420 -13.70 2.14 6.53
C GLN A 420 -13.92 1.68 7.99
N CYS A 421 -13.82 0.37 8.30
CA CYS A 421 -14.25 -0.13 9.60
C CYS A 421 -13.27 -1.03 10.36
N TRP A 422 -12.03 -1.25 9.85
CA TRP A 422 -11.02 -2.04 10.55
C TRP A 422 -10.61 -1.39 11.87
N THR A 423 -10.59 -2.17 12.95
CA THR A 423 -10.07 -1.74 14.26
C THR A 423 -8.57 -1.86 14.28
N ILE A 424 -7.88 -0.75 14.47
CA ILE A 424 -6.43 -0.71 14.67
C ILE A 424 -6.14 -0.75 16.17
N LYS A 425 -5.40 -1.76 16.59
CA LYS A 425 -4.86 -1.92 17.94
C LYS A 425 -3.38 -1.58 17.98
N HIS A 426 -2.81 -1.46 19.15
CA HIS A 426 -1.40 -1.17 19.32
C HIS A 426 -0.51 -2.10 18.48
N GLY A 427 0.43 -1.53 17.72
CA GLY A 427 1.38 -2.26 16.89
C GLY A 427 0.79 -3.01 15.70
N SER A 428 -0.53 -3.00 15.51
CA SER A 428 -1.18 -3.69 14.37
C SER A 428 -0.79 -3.06 13.04
N ARG A 429 -0.63 -3.91 12.01
CA ARG A 429 -0.32 -3.49 10.65
C ARG A 429 -1.43 -3.89 9.68
N PHE A 430 -1.84 -2.94 8.85
CA PHE A 430 -2.84 -3.11 7.81
C PHE A 430 -2.23 -2.75 6.46
N ILE A 431 -1.77 -3.74 5.73
CA ILE A 431 -0.99 -3.58 4.50
C ILE A 431 -1.88 -3.69 3.27
N ILE A 432 -1.84 -2.66 2.43
CA ILE A 432 -2.61 -2.54 1.20
C ILE A 432 -1.79 -1.79 0.13
N ASN A 433 -1.94 -2.15 -1.15
CA ASN A 433 -1.33 -1.44 -2.29
C ASN A 433 -2.30 -0.41 -2.91
N SER A 434 -2.70 0.59 -2.13
CA SER A 434 -3.82 1.47 -2.48
C SER A 434 -3.62 2.30 -3.75
N ALA A 435 -2.40 2.62 -4.14
CA ALA A 435 -2.14 3.47 -5.30
C ALA A 435 -2.34 2.75 -6.63
N ILE A 436 -1.85 1.51 -6.79
CA ILE A 436 -2.11 0.71 -7.99
C ILE A 436 -3.44 -0.05 -7.87
N ALA A 437 -3.81 -0.46 -6.66
CA ALA A 437 -5.02 -1.22 -6.38
C ALA A 437 -5.17 -2.50 -7.22
N SER A 438 -4.08 -3.25 -7.42
CA SER A 438 -4.12 -4.49 -8.20
C SER A 438 -4.91 -5.59 -7.48
N MET A 439 -5.76 -6.30 -8.23
CA MET A 439 -6.31 -7.58 -7.76
C MET A 439 -5.20 -8.64 -7.73
N GLY A 440 -5.40 -9.73 -6.97
CA GLY A 440 -4.40 -10.78 -6.77
C GLY A 440 -3.28 -10.39 -5.78
N TYR A 441 -3.43 -9.27 -5.07
CA TYR A 441 -2.44 -8.75 -4.13
C TYR A 441 -2.40 -9.53 -2.81
N GLY A 442 -3.55 -9.92 -2.26
CA GLY A 442 -3.67 -10.38 -0.87
C GLY A 442 -2.81 -11.60 -0.53
N LEU A 443 -2.87 -12.69 -1.31
CA LEU A 443 -2.09 -13.91 -1.05
C LEU A 443 -0.57 -13.66 -1.06
N PRO A 444 0.03 -13.14 -2.15
CA PRO A 444 1.47 -12.91 -2.17
C PRO A 444 1.90 -11.84 -1.16
N ALA A 445 1.07 -10.82 -0.91
CA ALA A 445 1.36 -9.83 0.11
C ALA A 445 1.37 -10.46 1.52
N ALA A 446 0.46 -11.38 1.82
CA ALA A 446 0.48 -12.12 3.08
C ALA A 446 1.74 -12.98 3.22
N VAL A 447 2.21 -13.60 2.13
CA VAL A 447 3.48 -14.35 2.12
C VAL A 447 4.64 -13.41 2.49
N GLY A 448 4.81 -12.29 1.79
CA GLY A 448 5.88 -11.34 2.05
C GLY A 448 5.82 -10.76 3.47
N LEU A 449 4.63 -10.39 3.92
CA LEU A 449 4.40 -9.85 5.27
C LEU A 449 4.73 -10.88 6.37
N CYS A 450 4.30 -12.13 6.20
CA CYS A 450 4.56 -13.22 7.11
C CYS A 450 6.07 -13.53 7.23
N VAL A 451 6.77 -13.58 6.10
CA VAL A 451 8.24 -13.79 6.06
C VAL A 451 8.95 -12.62 6.76
N SER A 452 8.58 -11.38 6.44
CA SER A 452 9.13 -10.16 7.08
C SER A 452 8.85 -10.13 8.59
N GLY A 453 7.68 -10.62 9.02
CA GLY A 453 7.27 -10.77 10.42
C GLY A 453 7.82 -12.02 11.10
N LYS A 454 8.82 -12.69 10.52
CA LYS A 454 9.47 -13.91 11.07
C LYS A 454 8.47 -15.04 11.36
N LYS A 455 7.58 -15.26 10.42
CA LYS A 455 6.50 -16.26 10.49
C LYS A 455 5.52 -16.04 11.66
N GLN A 456 5.27 -14.78 12.01
CA GLN A 456 4.16 -14.43 12.90
C GLN A 456 2.82 -14.72 12.20
N ASP A 457 1.79 -15.09 12.97
CA ASP A 457 0.43 -15.25 12.48
C ASP A 457 0.00 -14.04 11.66
N THR A 458 -0.36 -14.29 10.40
CA THR A 458 -0.68 -13.24 9.43
C THR A 458 -2.08 -13.46 8.87
N ILE A 459 -2.86 -12.39 8.80
CA ILE A 459 -4.19 -12.39 8.22
C ILE A 459 -4.08 -12.01 6.74
N CYS A 460 -4.70 -12.80 5.87
CA CYS A 460 -4.92 -12.48 4.47
C CYS A 460 -6.41 -12.22 4.25
N LEU A 461 -6.79 -10.98 4.00
CA LEU A 461 -8.15 -10.62 3.63
C LEU A 461 -8.27 -10.54 2.12
N GLU A 462 -9.01 -11.48 1.51
CA GLU A 462 -9.04 -11.68 0.06
C GLU A 462 -10.48 -11.72 -0.48
N GLY A 463 -10.66 -11.45 -1.78
CA GLY A 463 -11.94 -11.55 -2.48
C GLY A 463 -11.97 -12.71 -3.47
N ASP A 464 -13.15 -13.29 -3.72
CA ASP A 464 -13.34 -14.46 -4.60
C ASP A 464 -12.86 -14.24 -6.03
N GLY A 465 -13.02 -13.04 -6.58
CA GLY A 465 -12.49 -12.71 -7.90
C GLY A 465 -11.00 -12.39 -7.89
N SER A 466 -10.53 -11.73 -6.84
CA SER A 466 -9.12 -11.30 -6.73
C SER A 466 -8.17 -12.47 -6.51
N ILE A 467 -8.52 -13.42 -5.65
CA ILE A 467 -7.69 -14.60 -5.34
C ILE A 467 -7.33 -15.41 -6.60
N MET A 468 -8.20 -15.40 -7.61
CA MET A 468 -8.00 -16.16 -8.86
C MET A 468 -6.73 -15.74 -9.62
N MET A 469 -6.23 -14.53 -9.40
CA MET A 469 -5.06 -14.01 -10.12
C MET A 469 -3.72 -14.54 -9.59
N ASN A 470 -3.69 -15.01 -8.33
CA ASN A 470 -2.49 -15.58 -7.71
C ASN A 470 -2.83 -16.83 -6.85
N LEU A 471 -3.86 -17.58 -7.25
CA LEU A 471 -4.39 -18.74 -6.51
C LEU A 471 -3.30 -19.81 -6.24
N GLN A 472 -2.34 -19.98 -7.14
CA GLN A 472 -1.22 -20.92 -7.03
C GLN A 472 -0.33 -20.66 -5.80
N GLU A 473 -0.35 -19.44 -5.25
CA GLU A 473 0.45 -19.10 -4.06
C GLU A 473 -0.09 -19.74 -2.76
N LEU A 474 -1.27 -20.38 -2.82
CA LEU A 474 -1.71 -21.32 -1.77
C LEU A 474 -0.65 -22.40 -1.53
N GLN A 475 -0.01 -22.91 -2.60
CA GLN A 475 1.06 -23.90 -2.48
C GLN A 475 2.33 -23.30 -1.87
N THR A 476 2.66 -22.06 -2.16
CA THR A 476 3.81 -21.36 -1.54
C THR A 476 3.64 -21.27 -0.02
N ILE A 477 2.44 -20.99 0.46
CA ILE A 477 2.12 -20.97 1.89
C ILE A 477 2.32 -22.35 2.52
N VAL A 478 1.78 -23.40 1.90
CA VAL A 478 1.91 -24.79 2.35
C VAL A 478 3.38 -25.23 2.38
N THR A 479 4.10 -25.01 1.28
CA THR A 479 5.51 -25.44 1.14
C THR A 479 6.41 -24.83 2.21
N ASN A 480 6.17 -23.56 2.56
CA ASN A 480 6.98 -22.82 3.55
C ASN A 480 6.41 -22.89 4.97
N ASN A 481 5.30 -23.60 5.17
CA ASN A 481 4.58 -23.73 6.43
C ASN A 481 4.34 -22.35 7.08
N LEU A 482 3.74 -21.42 6.32
CA LEU A 482 3.49 -20.05 6.78
C LEU A 482 2.15 -19.99 7.54
N PRO A 483 2.10 -19.47 8.77
CA PRO A 483 0.87 -19.36 9.56
C PRO A 483 -0.02 -18.22 9.05
N ILE A 484 -0.61 -18.41 7.88
CA ILE A 484 -1.47 -17.42 7.22
C ILE A 484 -2.93 -17.86 7.27
N LYS A 485 -3.78 -17.04 7.90
CA LYS A 485 -5.22 -17.25 7.95
C LYS A 485 -5.86 -16.47 6.81
N ILE A 486 -6.38 -17.18 5.82
CA ILE A 486 -7.03 -16.60 4.64
C ILE A 486 -8.52 -16.44 4.95
N PHE A 487 -9.01 -15.20 4.93
CA PHE A 487 -10.42 -14.87 5.02
C PHE A 487 -10.89 -14.39 3.65
N LEU A 488 -11.66 -15.24 2.97
CA LEU A 488 -12.17 -15.00 1.64
C LEU A 488 -13.58 -14.41 1.70
N ILE A 489 -13.74 -13.17 1.23
CA ILE A 489 -15.07 -12.58 1.01
C ILE A 489 -15.59 -13.09 -0.32
N ASN A 490 -16.59 -13.98 -0.27
CA ASN A 490 -17.28 -14.47 -1.46
C ASN A 490 -18.58 -13.69 -1.66
N ASN A 491 -18.57 -12.78 -2.61
CA ASN A 491 -19.74 -12.01 -3.08
C ASN A 491 -20.12 -12.34 -4.53
N SER A 492 -19.76 -13.53 -4.98
CA SER A 492 -20.02 -14.06 -6.32
C SER A 492 -19.48 -13.18 -7.43
N GLY A 493 -18.25 -12.66 -7.27
CA GLY A 493 -17.54 -12.00 -8.36
C GLY A 493 -17.04 -10.58 -8.11
N TYR A 494 -16.94 -9.80 -9.18
CA TYR A 494 -16.37 -8.44 -9.16
C TYR A 494 -17.39 -7.41 -8.70
N HIS A 495 -17.62 -7.36 -7.39
CA HIS A 495 -18.71 -6.59 -6.77
C HIS A 495 -18.62 -5.07 -7.06
N SER A 496 -17.46 -4.47 -7.03
CA SER A 496 -17.29 -3.03 -7.34
C SER A 496 -17.71 -2.72 -8.79
N ILE A 497 -17.41 -3.63 -9.72
CA ILE A 497 -17.83 -3.50 -11.13
C ILE A 497 -19.32 -3.74 -11.28
N ARG A 498 -19.89 -4.72 -10.53
CA ARG A 498 -21.35 -4.93 -10.46
C ARG A 498 -22.08 -3.65 -10.04
N ILE A 499 -21.60 -2.96 -8.99
CA ILE A 499 -22.16 -1.69 -8.55
C ILE A 499 -22.08 -0.63 -9.66
N THR A 500 -20.92 -0.52 -10.33
CA THR A 500 -20.74 0.43 -11.43
C THR A 500 -21.70 0.16 -12.58
N GLN A 501 -21.81 -1.09 -13.04
CA GLN A 501 -22.72 -1.46 -14.12
C GLN A 501 -24.20 -1.24 -13.73
N ASN A 502 -24.56 -1.54 -12.48
CA ASN A 502 -25.91 -1.29 -11.98
C ASN A 502 -26.27 0.20 -11.96
N ASN A 503 -25.32 1.08 -11.67
CA ASN A 503 -25.57 2.51 -11.56
C ASN A 503 -25.56 3.23 -12.92
N LEU A 504 -24.60 2.86 -13.80
CA LEU A 504 -24.37 3.57 -15.05
C LEU A 504 -25.09 2.93 -16.25
N PHE A 505 -25.26 1.60 -16.25
CA PHE A 505 -25.73 0.83 -17.40
C PHE A 505 -26.95 -0.03 -17.05
N LYS A 506 -27.94 0.58 -16.40
CA LYS A 506 -29.13 -0.10 -15.84
C LYS A 506 -29.87 -0.98 -16.82
N ASP A 507 -29.96 -0.53 -18.10
CA ASP A 507 -30.73 -1.17 -19.15
C ASP A 507 -29.90 -2.13 -20.01
N HIS A 508 -28.63 -2.32 -19.67
CA HIS A 508 -27.72 -3.21 -20.39
C HIS A 508 -27.57 -4.55 -19.65
N THR A 509 -27.37 -5.62 -20.44
CA THR A 509 -26.93 -6.90 -19.88
C THR A 509 -25.58 -6.74 -19.21
N LYS A 510 -25.43 -7.27 -18.01
CA LYS A 510 -24.15 -7.25 -17.30
C LYS A 510 -23.13 -8.13 -17.99
N VAL A 511 -21.85 -7.72 -17.91
CA VAL A 511 -20.74 -8.44 -18.55
C VAL A 511 -19.57 -8.59 -17.57
N GLY A 512 -18.94 -9.77 -17.53
CA GLY A 512 -17.66 -10.03 -16.86
C GLY A 512 -17.67 -9.85 -15.34
N ILE A 513 -18.82 -9.91 -14.67
CA ILE A 513 -18.90 -9.65 -13.22
C ILE A 513 -18.99 -10.91 -12.36
N GLY A 514 -19.24 -12.05 -12.95
CA GLY A 514 -19.42 -13.32 -12.26
C GLY A 514 -20.61 -14.11 -12.81
N PRO A 515 -21.11 -15.14 -12.10
CA PRO A 515 -22.21 -16.00 -12.58
C PRO A 515 -23.46 -15.23 -13.00
N GLU A 516 -23.73 -14.07 -12.40
CA GLU A 516 -24.87 -13.21 -12.76
C GLU A 516 -24.82 -12.71 -14.22
N SER A 517 -23.63 -12.51 -14.78
CA SER A 517 -23.44 -12.08 -16.18
C SER A 517 -23.50 -13.26 -17.18
N GLY A 518 -23.40 -14.50 -16.71
CA GLY A 518 -23.45 -15.70 -17.53
C GLY A 518 -22.18 -16.00 -18.36
N ASP A 519 -21.19 -15.13 -18.30
CA ASP A 519 -19.94 -15.18 -19.07
C ASP A 519 -18.69 -15.41 -18.23
N LEU A 520 -18.82 -15.41 -16.88
CA LEU A 520 -17.74 -15.64 -15.94
C LEU A 520 -18.23 -16.46 -14.74
N SER A 521 -17.39 -17.36 -14.26
CA SER A 521 -17.67 -18.15 -13.05
C SER A 521 -16.42 -18.33 -12.20
N PHE A 522 -16.61 -18.73 -10.94
CA PHE A 522 -15.55 -19.01 -9.98
C PHE A 522 -15.61 -20.45 -9.50
N PRO A 523 -14.48 -21.03 -9.07
CA PRO A 523 -14.43 -22.40 -8.59
C PRO A 523 -15.16 -22.54 -7.24
N ASN A 524 -15.42 -23.79 -6.86
CA ASN A 524 -15.81 -24.10 -5.49
C ASN A 524 -14.57 -23.99 -4.58
N PHE A 525 -14.48 -22.93 -3.76
CA PHE A 525 -13.29 -22.66 -2.94
C PHE A 525 -13.07 -23.68 -1.83
N LYS A 526 -14.13 -24.38 -1.37
CA LYS A 526 -13.95 -25.53 -0.47
C LYS A 526 -13.09 -26.61 -1.12
N LYS A 527 -13.40 -26.98 -2.36
CA LYS A 527 -12.61 -28.00 -3.10
C LYS A 527 -11.19 -27.52 -3.38
N ILE A 528 -10.99 -26.22 -3.62
CA ILE A 528 -9.68 -25.63 -3.78
C ILE A 528 -8.90 -25.72 -2.47
N ALA A 529 -9.47 -25.29 -1.36
CA ALA A 529 -8.84 -25.38 -0.04
C ALA A 529 -8.46 -26.82 0.30
N GLU A 530 -9.38 -27.77 0.10
CA GLU A 530 -9.13 -29.20 0.31
C GLU A 530 -8.00 -29.75 -0.59
N ALA A 531 -7.95 -29.33 -1.87
CA ALA A 531 -6.92 -29.77 -2.81
C ALA A 531 -5.50 -29.29 -2.42
N PHE A 532 -5.37 -28.12 -1.80
CA PHE A 532 -4.13 -27.60 -1.25
C PHE A 532 -3.87 -28.02 0.21
N GLY A 533 -4.77 -28.78 0.84
CA GLY A 533 -4.61 -29.30 2.20
C GLY A 533 -4.91 -28.30 3.31
N TYR A 534 -5.74 -27.27 3.06
CA TYR A 534 -6.14 -26.30 4.06
C TYR A 534 -7.29 -26.81 4.94
N PRO A 535 -7.23 -26.63 6.26
CA PRO A 535 -8.43 -26.61 7.09
C PRO A 535 -9.39 -25.56 6.55
N TYR A 536 -10.66 -25.96 6.28
CA TYR A 536 -11.67 -25.10 5.65
C TYR A 536 -12.82 -24.81 6.58
N PHE A 537 -13.15 -23.53 6.70
CA PHE A 537 -14.29 -23.02 7.45
C PHE A 537 -15.16 -22.15 6.53
N SER A 538 -16.44 -22.02 6.82
CA SER A 538 -17.30 -21.14 6.05
C SER A 538 -18.50 -20.64 6.85
N ALA A 539 -19.05 -19.50 6.44
CA ALA A 539 -20.23 -18.91 7.04
C ALA A 539 -21.14 -18.24 6.03
N LYS A 540 -22.46 -18.40 6.21
CA LYS A 540 -23.54 -17.80 5.39
C LYS A 540 -24.46 -16.86 6.18
N SER A 541 -24.13 -16.56 7.43
CA SER A 541 -24.88 -15.61 8.26
C SER A 541 -23.94 -14.87 9.20
N ASN A 542 -24.40 -13.78 9.80
CA ASN A 542 -23.63 -13.04 10.79
C ASN A 542 -23.33 -13.88 12.04
N LYS A 543 -24.23 -14.78 12.41
CA LYS A 543 -24.05 -15.69 13.55
C LYS A 543 -22.99 -16.75 13.24
N GLU A 544 -23.13 -17.48 12.12
CA GLU A 544 -22.15 -18.50 11.70
C GLU A 544 -20.76 -17.90 11.51
N MET A 545 -20.67 -16.67 11.03
CA MET A 545 -19.42 -15.94 10.79
C MET A 545 -18.59 -15.81 12.06
N GLN A 546 -19.22 -15.58 13.22
CA GLN A 546 -18.50 -15.43 14.49
C GLN A 546 -17.78 -16.72 14.89
N ASP A 547 -18.43 -17.85 14.73
CA ASP A 547 -17.86 -19.17 15.06
C ASP A 547 -16.78 -19.55 14.02
N ALA A 548 -17.06 -19.39 12.71
CA ALA A 548 -16.09 -19.67 11.65
C ALA A 548 -14.80 -18.84 11.78
N VAL A 549 -14.90 -17.55 12.16
CA VAL A 549 -13.74 -16.68 12.40
C VAL A 549 -12.94 -17.19 13.59
N LYS A 550 -13.58 -17.52 14.73
CA LYS A 550 -12.88 -18.04 15.92
C LYS A 550 -12.16 -19.36 15.64
N GLU A 551 -12.86 -20.29 14.96
CA GLU A 551 -12.29 -21.58 14.59
C GLU A 551 -11.10 -21.43 13.66
N ALA A 552 -11.19 -20.58 12.62
CA ALA A 552 -10.10 -20.33 11.71
C ALA A 552 -8.89 -19.67 12.39
N LEU A 553 -9.12 -18.72 13.30
CA LEU A 553 -8.05 -18.06 14.07
C LEU A 553 -7.37 -19.01 15.06
N ALA A 554 -8.08 -20.03 15.56
CA ALA A 554 -7.56 -21.01 16.51
C ALA A 554 -6.68 -22.10 15.88
N VAL A 555 -6.65 -22.21 14.54
CA VAL A 555 -5.81 -23.19 13.83
C VAL A 555 -4.34 -22.86 14.04
N ASP A 556 -3.55 -23.85 14.41
CA ASP A 556 -2.09 -23.75 14.35
C ASP A 556 -1.62 -23.91 12.90
N GLY A 557 -0.92 -22.88 12.35
CA GLY A 557 -0.49 -22.85 10.94
C GLY A 557 -1.48 -22.11 10.03
N TYR A 558 -1.67 -22.58 8.81
CA TYR A 558 -2.53 -21.93 7.80
C TYR A 558 -3.98 -22.42 7.84
N ALA A 559 -4.92 -21.54 7.49
CA ALA A 559 -6.34 -21.88 7.41
C ALA A 559 -7.03 -21.09 6.28
N PHE A 560 -8.16 -21.61 5.80
CA PHE A 560 -9.00 -20.98 4.78
C PHE A 560 -10.43 -20.84 5.29
N CYS A 561 -10.92 -19.61 5.43
CA CYS A 561 -12.26 -19.28 5.91
C CYS A 561 -13.01 -18.50 4.84
N GLU A 562 -14.11 -19.05 4.30
CA GLU A 562 -14.92 -18.45 3.26
C GLU A 562 -16.19 -17.82 3.86
N ILE A 563 -16.35 -16.52 3.69
CA ILE A 563 -17.50 -15.75 4.19
C ILE A 563 -18.38 -15.35 3.00
N PHE A 564 -19.55 -15.95 2.90
CA PHE A 564 -20.54 -15.63 1.87
C PHE A 564 -21.27 -14.34 2.22
N THR A 565 -21.19 -13.37 1.31
CA THR A 565 -21.74 -12.03 1.53
C THR A 565 -22.73 -11.63 0.44
N ASP A 566 -23.58 -10.63 0.73
CA ASP A 566 -24.65 -10.22 -0.18
C ASP A 566 -24.07 -9.57 -1.45
N THR A 567 -24.52 -10.02 -2.61
CA THR A 567 -24.21 -9.43 -3.92
C THR A 567 -24.83 -8.04 -4.12
N LYS A 568 -25.76 -7.62 -3.24
CA LYS A 568 -26.38 -6.29 -3.24
C LYS A 568 -25.78 -5.35 -2.20
N GLN A 569 -24.72 -5.76 -1.48
CA GLN A 569 -24.03 -4.91 -0.51
C GLN A 569 -23.66 -3.57 -1.13
N VAL A 570 -23.99 -2.48 -0.45
CA VAL A 570 -23.58 -1.13 -0.84
C VAL A 570 -22.42 -0.67 0.01
N TRP A 571 -21.57 0.18 -0.57
CA TRP A 571 -20.51 0.85 0.17
C TRP A 571 -21.04 2.13 0.77
N GLU A 572 -20.89 2.31 2.09
CA GLU A 572 -21.39 3.46 2.82
C GLU A 572 -20.57 3.73 4.11
N PRO A 573 -20.29 5.03 4.42
CA PRO A 573 -20.56 6.18 3.57
C PRO A 573 -19.59 6.25 2.39
N LYS A 574 -19.96 6.98 1.33
CA LYS A 574 -19.07 7.23 0.18
C LYS A 574 -19.43 8.53 -0.54
N SER A 575 -18.47 9.10 -1.24
CA SER A 575 -18.78 10.11 -2.25
C SER A 575 -19.60 9.47 -3.38
N SER A 576 -20.64 10.14 -3.81
CA SER A 576 -21.55 9.66 -4.85
C SER A 576 -22.04 10.82 -5.69
N THR A 577 -22.07 10.63 -7.01
CA THR A 577 -22.66 11.62 -7.93
C THR A 577 -24.13 11.85 -7.58
N LYS A 578 -24.51 13.11 -7.46
CA LYS A 578 -25.86 13.58 -7.25
C LYS A 578 -26.43 14.13 -8.57
N ARG A 579 -27.66 13.82 -8.88
CA ARG A 579 -28.37 14.41 -10.01
C ARG A 579 -29.23 15.56 -9.49
N LEU A 580 -28.97 16.75 -9.99
CA LEU A 580 -29.77 17.93 -9.70
C LEU A 580 -31.14 17.90 -10.42
N PRO A 581 -32.12 18.73 -10.03
CA PRO A 581 -33.43 18.78 -10.67
C PRO A 581 -33.39 19.10 -12.17
N ASP A 582 -32.41 19.83 -12.64
CA ASP A 582 -32.19 20.16 -14.05
C ASP A 582 -31.52 19.02 -14.85
N GLY A 583 -31.21 17.90 -14.20
CA GLY A 583 -30.55 16.74 -14.78
C GLY A 583 -29.02 16.76 -14.73
N THR A 584 -28.42 17.85 -14.28
CA THR A 584 -26.96 17.99 -14.14
C THR A 584 -26.42 17.00 -13.10
N LEU A 585 -25.27 16.39 -13.40
CA LEU A 585 -24.56 15.51 -12.50
C LEU A 585 -23.46 16.28 -11.77
N VAL A 586 -23.51 16.30 -10.45
CA VAL A 586 -22.51 16.95 -9.60
C VAL A 586 -21.86 15.94 -8.64
N SER A 587 -20.63 16.19 -8.27
CA SER A 587 -19.94 15.48 -7.19
C SER A 587 -20.01 16.35 -5.94
N PRO A 588 -20.84 16.02 -4.93
CA PRO A 588 -20.90 16.82 -3.71
C PRO A 588 -19.55 16.88 -3.02
N PRO A 589 -19.28 17.95 -2.23
CA PRO A 589 -18.09 18.03 -1.40
C PRO A 589 -18.05 16.89 -0.37
N LEU A 590 -16.88 16.60 0.16
CA LEU A 590 -16.63 15.42 1.00
C LEU A 590 -17.36 15.43 2.37
N GLU A 591 -17.88 16.55 2.81
CA GLU A 591 -18.80 16.60 3.96
C GLU A 591 -20.18 15.99 3.66
N ASP A 592 -20.56 15.88 2.38
CA ASP A 592 -21.87 15.38 1.94
C ASP A 592 -21.78 13.98 1.28
N LEU A 593 -21.39 12.99 2.07
CA LEU A 593 -21.30 11.60 1.62
C LEU A 593 -22.67 10.93 1.54
N ALA A 594 -22.84 10.02 0.56
CA ALA A 594 -24.01 9.15 0.48
C ALA A 594 -23.92 7.97 1.51
N PRO A 595 -25.06 7.51 2.08
CA PRO A 595 -26.39 8.08 1.96
C PRO A 595 -26.46 9.50 2.54
N PHE A 596 -27.04 10.45 1.79
CA PHE A 596 -27.01 11.86 2.18
C PHE A 596 -27.75 12.11 3.49
N LEU A 597 -27.18 12.94 4.36
CA LEU A 597 -27.82 13.40 5.57
C LEU A 597 -28.96 14.39 5.24
N ASP A 598 -29.93 14.50 6.16
CA ASP A 598 -30.85 15.62 6.15
C ASP A 598 -30.07 16.96 6.10
N ARG A 599 -30.56 17.93 5.35
CA ARG A 599 -29.85 19.21 5.14
C ARG A 599 -29.63 19.99 6.42
N ASP A 600 -30.59 19.95 7.36
CA ASP A 600 -30.45 20.63 8.65
C ASP A 600 -29.45 19.87 9.56
N GLU A 601 -29.41 18.55 9.46
CA GLU A 601 -28.40 17.75 10.14
C GLU A 601 -27.01 18.02 9.58
N LEU A 602 -26.85 18.09 8.26
CA LEU A 602 -25.58 18.43 7.64
C LEU A 602 -25.12 19.84 8.10
N ARG A 603 -26.01 20.84 8.04
CA ARG A 603 -25.69 22.22 8.48
C ARG A 603 -25.21 22.28 9.93
N LYS A 604 -25.82 21.50 10.84
CA LYS A 604 -25.41 21.43 12.24
C LYS A 604 -24.00 20.86 12.46
N ASN A 605 -23.49 20.08 11.51
CA ASN A 605 -22.15 19.52 11.56
C ASN A 605 -21.08 20.41 10.88
N MET A 606 -21.49 21.55 10.28
CA MET A 606 -20.56 22.41 9.56
C MET A 606 -20.32 23.73 10.31
N TYR A 607 -19.05 24.06 10.47
CA TYR A 607 -18.56 25.32 11.03
C TYR A 607 -18.25 26.35 9.94
N ILE A 608 -18.36 25.94 8.69
CA ILE A 608 -18.18 26.77 7.50
C ILE A 608 -19.47 26.74 6.66
N PRO A 609 -19.71 27.73 5.80
CA PRO A 609 -20.87 27.71 4.92
C PRO A 609 -20.89 26.47 4.03
N LEU A 610 -22.07 25.87 3.86
CA LEU A 610 -22.26 24.87 2.82
C LEU A 610 -22.06 25.50 1.44
N ILE A 611 -21.60 24.72 0.49
CA ILE A 611 -21.62 25.11 -0.91
C ILE A 611 -23.08 25.06 -1.35
N GLU A 612 -23.59 26.19 -1.86
CA GLU A 612 -24.94 26.25 -2.41
C GLU A 612 -25.03 25.37 -3.66
N GLU A 613 -26.11 24.61 -3.76
CA GLU A 613 -26.39 23.70 -4.89
C GLU A 613 -26.93 24.46 -6.09
#